data_7325928078917cc1f29ba91b924c9be2
#
_entry.id   7325928078917cc1f29ba91b924c9be2
#
_cell.length_a   1.000
_cell.length_b   1.000
_cell.length_c   1.000
_cell.angle_alpha   90.00
_cell.angle_beta   90.00
_cell.angle_gamma   90.00
#
_symmetry.space_group_name_H-M   'P 1'
#
loop_
_entity.id
_entity.type
_entity.pdbx_description
1 polymer ?
#
loop_
_entity_poly.entity_id
_entity_poly.type
_entity_poly.pdbx_seq_one_letter_code
_entity_poly.pdbx_strand_id
1 'polypeptide(L)'
;MSDKSLDTLHESVPIHNKTGIRRLFAFIGPAYLVSVGYMDPGNWATDIQGGAAFGYQLIWILLLSNIMAILLQSLSARLGIVRRLDLAQVNRETYPRGVNFCLYILAELAIAATDLAEVLGMAIGIKLLTGLPLMYGTLITVLDTFLFMLLQRYGIRKMEAFIFVLVVTIGCSFLFEMIIAKPDLGEAVKGLVPSALSPAALYIAVGMIGATVMPHNLYLHSALVQTRKIERSSKGIRKSIFYNFIDSTIALNAAFFVNAAILILAATAFHNTGNQTVAKIEEAHSLLAPLLGSKLAPILFAVALIAAGQSSTITGTLSGQIVMEGYLNLRLNPWIRRLLTRLIAIIPAVFVIGIMGEGRVDELLIFSQVILSLQLGFAVIPLIHFVSDKKTMGEFAIGKWIKLLSWIIASILVYLNGNLVLDFAVNFLSGDAAFILKAVLMIVITFFVGLLVYIIIYPLLLVRLYKDRADLHGIPVELDWEQTLPLKRIAIAVDFSAADAKLIKTAV
;
A
#
# COMPACT_ATOMS: atom_id res chain seq x y z
N MET A 1 -26.57 -3.08 -16.75
CA MET A 1 -25.93 -2.53 -15.53
C MET A 1 -24.63 -1.93 -15.99
N SER A 2 -24.44 -0.62 -15.86
CA SER A 2 -23.21 0.03 -16.35
C SER A 2 -22.04 -0.43 -15.49
N ASP A 3 -21.08 -1.08 -16.12
CA ASP A 3 -19.80 -1.44 -15.52
C ASP A 3 -19.06 -0.15 -15.15
N LYS A 4 -19.23 0.27 -13.88
CA LYS A 4 -18.50 1.43 -13.36
C LYS A 4 -17.09 0.96 -12.98
N SER A 5 -16.18 1.04 -13.94
CA SER A 5 -14.74 1.00 -13.73
C SER A 5 -14.30 2.19 -12.86
N LEU A 6 -13.12 2.11 -12.22
CA LEU A 6 -12.51 3.25 -11.53
C LEU A 6 -12.34 4.47 -12.45
N ASP A 7 -12.15 4.28 -13.75
CA ASP A 7 -12.15 5.36 -14.74
C ASP A 7 -13.43 6.20 -14.70
N THR A 8 -14.58 5.60 -14.36
CA THR A 8 -15.84 6.34 -14.20
C THR A 8 -15.93 7.14 -12.91
N LEU A 9 -15.03 6.87 -11.96
CA LEU A 9 -14.90 7.60 -10.71
C LEU A 9 -13.90 8.78 -10.83
N HIS A 10 -13.13 8.84 -11.93
CA HIS A 10 -12.24 9.96 -12.20
C HIS A 10 -13.04 11.26 -12.25
N GLU A 11 -12.51 12.30 -11.60
CA GLU A 11 -13.13 13.63 -11.49
C GLU A 11 -14.55 13.63 -10.88
N SER A 12 -14.97 12.54 -10.19
CA SER A 12 -16.30 12.43 -9.57
C SER A 12 -16.51 13.39 -8.38
N VAL A 13 -15.42 13.85 -7.75
CA VAL A 13 -15.49 14.76 -6.59
C VAL A 13 -15.12 16.18 -6.99
N PRO A 14 -16.08 17.13 -7.06
CA PRO A 14 -15.82 18.51 -7.43
C PRO A 14 -15.11 19.26 -6.29
N ILE A 15 -13.95 19.87 -6.59
CA ILE A 15 -13.16 20.69 -5.65
C ILE A 15 -13.21 22.17 -6.04
N HIS A 16 -13.49 22.48 -7.31
CA HIS A 16 -13.26 23.77 -7.94
C HIS A 16 -14.02 24.94 -7.29
N ASN A 17 -15.22 24.68 -6.76
CA ASN A 17 -16.11 25.73 -6.21
C ASN A 17 -15.90 26.00 -4.71
N LYS A 18 -14.86 25.42 -4.08
CA LYS A 18 -14.64 25.56 -2.63
C LYS A 18 -13.35 26.34 -2.36
N THR A 19 -13.37 27.20 -1.32
CA THR A 19 -12.24 28.04 -0.91
C THR A 19 -11.80 27.72 0.52
N GLY A 20 -10.54 28.02 0.86
CA GLY A 20 -9.98 27.88 2.20
C GLY A 20 -10.10 26.45 2.77
N ILE A 21 -10.45 26.33 4.05
CA ILE A 21 -10.60 25.09 4.80
C ILE A 21 -11.60 24.12 4.14
N ARG A 22 -12.69 24.62 3.57
CA ARG A 22 -13.70 23.80 2.87
C ARG A 22 -13.11 23.09 1.64
N ARG A 23 -12.11 23.68 0.97
CA ARG A 23 -11.40 23.08 -0.15
C ARG A 23 -10.48 21.96 0.35
N LEU A 24 -9.78 22.16 1.47
CA LEU A 24 -8.97 21.12 2.10
C LEU A 24 -9.84 19.91 2.46
N PHE A 25 -10.95 20.07 3.17
CA PHE A 25 -11.87 18.98 3.50
C PHE A 25 -12.48 18.29 2.28
N ALA A 26 -12.67 19.00 1.16
CA ALA A 26 -13.13 18.39 -0.08
C ALA A 26 -12.03 17.55 -0.75
N PHE A 27 -10.75 17.90 -0.53
CA PHE A 27 -9.60 17.16 -1.05
C PHE A 27 -9.27 15.93 -0.20
N ILE A 28 -9.45 16.01 1.14
CA ILE A 28 -9.25 14.90 2.08
C ILE A 28 -10.04 13.67 1.62
N GLY A 29 -9.40 12.51 1.68
CA GLY A 29 -9.99 11.21 1.39
C GLY A 29 -9.03 10.22 0.76
N PRO A 30 -8.29 10.51 -0.31
CA PRO A 30 -7.39 9.54 -0.93
C PRO A 30 -6.34 8.98 0.03
N ALA A 31 -5.59 9.85 0.71
CA ALA A 31 -4.57 9.41 1.65
C ALA A 31 -5.16 8.78 2.92
N TYR A 32 -6.31 9.25 3.34
CA TYR A 32 -7.05 8.67 4.44
C TYR A 32 -7.52 7.23 4.13
N LEU A 33 -8.06 6.98 2.91
CA LEU A 33 -8.37 5.61 2.47
C LEU A 33 -7.13 4.71 2.47
N VAL A 34 -6.01 5.26 2.00
CA VAL A 34 -4.73 4.53 1.97
C VAL A 34 -4.23 4.23 3.39
N SER A 35 -4.39 5.16 4.35
CA SER A 35 -3.89 5.00 5.72
C SER A 35 -4.53 3.84 6.49
N VAL A 36 -5.70 3.39 6.06
CA VAL A 36 -6.40 2.25 6.67
C VAL A 36 -5.58 0.95 6.54
N GLY A 37 -4.95 0.74 5.39
CA GLY A 37 -4.06 -0.41 5.22
C GLY A 37 -2.91 -0.44 6.23
N TYR A 38 -2.49 0.73 6.72
CA TYR A 38 -1.43 0.83 7.73
C TYR A 38 -1.85 0.39 9.14
N MET A 39 -3.11 0.02 9.34
CA MET A 39 -3.67 -0.45 10.61
C MET A 39 -4.31 -1.83 10.46
N ASP A 40 -3.92 -2.59 9.46
CA ASP A 40 -4.44 -3.92 9.17
C ASP A 40 -4.03 -4.97 10.22
N PRO A 41 -4.66 -6.15 10.26
CA PRO A 41 -4.29 -7.21 11.19
C PRO A 41 -2.85 -7.71 11.07
N GLY A 42 -2.21 -7.54 9.91
CA GLY A 42 -0.80 -7.85 9.71
C GLY A 42 0.12 -6.91 10.50
N ASN A 43 -0.18 -5.59 10.52
CA ASN A 43 0.49 -4.64 11.40
C ASN A 43 0.31 -5.03 12.87
N TRP A 44 -0.90 -5.44 13.29
CA TRP A 44 -1.14 -5.86 14.67
C TRP A 44 -0.26 -7.05 15.09
N ALA A 45 -0.17 -8.07 14.23
CA ALA A 45 0.65 -9.25 14.54
C ALA A 45 2.13 -8.87 14.74
N THR A 46 2.68 -8.03 13.85
CA THR A 46 4.09 -7.59 13.94
C THR A 46 4.31 -6.67 15.13
N ASP A 47 3.38 -5.76 15.45
CA ASP A 47 3.49 -4.80 16.55
C ASP A 47 3.35 -5.50 17.91
N ILE A 48 2.41 -6.43 18.06
CA ILE A 48 2.24 -7.23 19.27
C ILE A 48 3.47 -8.09 19.51
N GLN A 49 3.93 -8.84 18.51
CA GLN A 49 5.11 -9.68 18.67
C GLN A 49 6.37 -8.86 18.92
N GLY A 50 6.52 -7.73 18.21
CA GLY A 50 7.62 -6.80 18.41
C GLY A 50 7.65 -6.21 19.82
N GLY A 51 6.50 -5.74 20.30
CA GLY A 51 6.35 -5.19 21.67
C GLY A 51 6.56 -6.22 22.75
N ALA A 52 5.99 -7.42 22.61
CA ALA A 52 6.14 -8.50 23.58
C ALA A 52 7.59 -9.02 23.67
N ALA A 53 8.23 -9.27 22.54
CA ALA A 53 9.58 -9.84 22.51
C ALA A 53 10.68 -8.81 22.82
N PHE A 54 10.56 -7.59 22.31
CA PHE A 54 11.64 -6.59 22.32
C PHE A 54 11.30 -5.32 23.10
N GLY A 55 10.15 -5.29 23.79
CA GLY A 55 9.70 -4.13 24.53
C GLY A 55 9.54 -2.90 23.63
N TYR A 56 10.08 -1.77 24.05
CA TYR A 56 10.00 -0.52 23.28
C TYR A 56 11.05 -0.39 22.17
N GLN A 57 11.95 -1.38 22.01
CA GLN A 57 13.12 -1.30 21.12
C GLN A 57 12.75 -1.02 19.66
N LEU A 58 11.59 -1.49 19.19
CA LEU A 58 11.19 -1.38 17.76
C LEU A 58 10.34 -0.14 17.43
N ILE A 59 10.08 0.76 18.38
CA ILE A 59 9.30 1.99 18.13
C ILE A 59 9.96 2.87 17.05
N TRP A 60 11.30 2.96 17.03
CA TRP A 60 11.99 3.72 16.00
C TRP A 60 11.82 3.15 14.60
N ILE A 61 11.61 1.83 14.47
CA ILE A 61 11.28 1.18 13.20
C ILE A 61 9.91 1.64 12.70
N LEU A 62 8.90 1.70 13.58
CA LEU A 62 7.58 2.25 13.22
C LEU A 62 7.68 3.71 12.78
N LEU A 63 8.44 4.55 13.51
CA LEU A 63 8.64 5.95 13.13
C LEU A 63 9.34 6.07 11.77
N LEU A 64 10.42 5.30 11.56
CA LEU A 64 11.14 5.27 10.29
C LEU A 64 10.22 4.84 9.15
N SER A 65 9.45 3.77 9.34
CA SER A 65 8.48 3.26 8.38
C SER A 65 7.43 4.30 8.03
N ASN A 66 6.91 5.05 9.02
CA ASN A 66 5.95 6.12 8.80
C ASN A 66 6.55 7.28 7.97
N ILE A 67 7.78 7.69 8.26
CA ILE A 67 8.49 8.73 7.48
C ILE A 67 8.68 8.27 6.03
N MET A 68 9.10 7.02 5.84
CA MET A 68 9.24 6.41 4.50
C MET A 68 7.90 6.38 3.78
N ALA A 69 6.84 5.96 4.48
CA ALA A 69 5.49 5.90 3.95
C ALA A 69 4.98 7.28 3.50
N ILE A 70 5.11 8.32 4.33
CA ILE A 70 4.70 9.70 3.99
C ILE A 70 5.41 10.17 2.71
N LEU A 71 6.70 9.94 2.59
CA LEU A 71 7.43 10.32 1.39
C LEU A 71 6.94 9.55 0.17
N LEU A 72 6.91 8.23 0.23
CA LEU A 72 6.55 7.37 -0.91
C LEU A 72 5.10 7.57 -1.35
N GLN A 73 4.16 7.73 -0.42
CA GLN A 73 2.77 8.04 -0.72
C GLN A 73 2.61 9.42 -1.37
N SER A 74 3.41 10.42 -0.92
CA SER A 74 3.43 11.74 -1.55
C SER A 74 3.95 11.68 -2.99
N LEU A 75 4.94 10.81 -3.27
CA LEU A 75 5.44 10.59 -4.64
C LEU A 75 4.41 9.89 -5.51
N SER A 76 3.74 8.88 -4.97
CA SER A 76 2.67 8.15 -5.67
C SER A 76 1.50 9.08 -6.04
N ALA A 77 1.03 9.87 -5.10
CA ALA A 77 0.00 10.86 -5.35
C ALA A 77 0.43 11.92 -6.38
N ARG A 78 1.68 12.40 -6.29
CA ARG A 78 2.25 13.33 -7.28
C ARG A 78 2.21 12.74 -8.69
N LEU A 79 2.56 11.47 -8.86
CA LEU A 79 2.47 10.77 -10.13
C LEU A 79 1.04 10.82 -10.69
N GLY A 80 0.05 10.40 -9.90
CA GLY A 80 -1.37 10.38 -10.30
C GLY A 80 -1.93 11.77 -10.60
N ILE A 81 -1.57 12.79 -9.80
CA ILE A 81 -2.03 14.17 -10.01
C ILE A 81 -1.47 14.76 -11.31
N VAL A 82 -0.19 14.55 -11.60
CA VAL A 82 0.50 15.18 -12.72
C VAL A 82 0.22 14.42 -14.03
N ARG A 83 0.47 13.10 -14.04
CA ARG A 83 0.37 12.28 -15.25
C ARG A 83 -1.05 11.82 -15.58
N ARG A 84 -1.98 11.83 -14.62
CA ARG A 84 -3.31 11.23 -14.75
C ARG A 84 -3.27 9.73 -15.09
N LEU A 85 -2.21 9.07 -14.67
CA LEU A 85 -2.00 7.64 -14.78
C LEU A 85 -1.64 7.10 -13.40
N ASP A 86 -2.13 5.92 -13.07
CA ASP A 86 -1.66 5.23 -11.89
C ASP A 86 -0.29 4.55 -12.11
N LEU A 87 0.34 4.11 -11.03
CA LEU A 87 1.67 3.51 -11.09
C LEU A 87 1.72 2.25 -11.98
N ALA A 88 0.65 1.44 -12.01
CA ALA A 88 0.59 0.24 -12.84
C ALA A 88 0.49 0.58 -14.34
N GLN A 89 -0.31 1.60 -14.67
CA GLN A 89 -0.41 2.11 -16.04
C GLN A 89 0.92 2.66 -16.53
N VAL A 90 1.64 3.42 -15.69
CA VAL A 90 2.96 3.95 -16.06
C VAL A 90 4.01 2.85 -16.21
N ASN A 91 3.96 1.81 -15.37
CA ASN A 91 4.79 0.62 -15.54
C ASN A 91 4.54 -0.05 -16.88
N ARG A 92 3.26 -0.24 -17.25
CA ARG A 92 2.87 -0.85 -18.54
C ARG A 92 3.35 -0.05 -19.75
N GLU A 93 3.32 1.30 -19.67
CA GLU A 93 3.84 2.16 -20.74
C GLU A 93 5.37 2.09 -20.87
N THR A 94 6.06 1.86 -19.75
CA THR A 94 7.52 1.98 -19.69
C THR A 94 8.22 0.66 -19.97
N TYR A 95 7.76 -0.44 -19.35
CA TYR A 95 8.47 -1.71 -19.39
C TYR A 95 7.97 -2.65 -20.51
N PRO A 96 8.85 -3.52 -21.06
CA PRO A 96 8.44 -4.56 -22.00
C PRO A 96 7.39 -5.50 -21.41
N ARG A 97 6.57 -6.10 -22.26
CA ARG A 97 5.42 -6.95 -21.87
C ARG A 97 5.79 -8.04 -20.84
N GLY A 98 6.94 -8.73 -21.03
CA GLY A 98 7.37 -9.79 -20.10
C GLY A 98 7.69 -9.26 -18.70
N VAL A 99 8.45 -8.17 -18.61
CA VAL A 99 8.77 -7.51 -17.34
C VAL A 99 7.50 -6.95 -16.68
N ASN A 100 6.63 -6.31 -17.47
CA ASN A 100 5.35 -5.81 -17.00
C ASN A 100 4.49 -6.93 -16.39
N PHE A 101 4.45 -8.11 -17.02
CA PHE A 101 3.73 -9.27 -16.50
C PHE A 101 4.34 -9.79 -15.19
N CYS A 102 5.68 -9.83 -15.08
CA CYS A 102 6.35 -10.20 -13.83
C CYS A 102 6.02 -9.22 -12.69
N LEU A 103 6.05 -7.91 -12.97
CA LEU A 103 5.69 -6.88 -11.98
C LEU A 103 4.21 -7.00 -11.57
N TYR A 104 3.32 -7.34 -12.50
CA TYR A 104 1.93 -7.64 -12.21
C TYR A 104 1.77 -8.81 -11.24
N ILE A 105 2.42 -9.94 -11.52
CA ILE A 105 2.36 -11.12 -10.64
C ILE A 105 2.90 -10.81 -9.24
N LEU A 106 4.00 -10.06 -9.13
CA LEU A 106 4.54 -9.64 -7.83
C LEU A 106 3.55 -8.75 -7.05
N ALA A 107 2.89 -7.83 -7.74
CA ALA A 107 1.88 -6.97 -7.11
C ALA A 107 0.64 -7.77 -6.68
N GLU A 108 0.17 -8.73 -7.49
CA GLU A 108 -0.94 -9.61 -7.12
C GLU A 108 -0.59 -10.54 -5.95
N LEU A 109 0.64 -11.05 -5.87
CA LEU A 109 1.09 -11.84 -4.73
C LEU A 109 1.09 -11.02 -3.43
N ALA A 110 1.53 -9.76 -3.49
CA ALA A 110 1.47 -8.86 -2.34
C ALA A 110 0.01 -8.59 -1.92
N ILE A 111 -0.90 -8.36 -2.87
CA ILE A 111 -2.33 -8.15 -2.58
C ILE A 111 -2.96 -9.40 -1.98
N ALA A 112 -2.64 -10.59 -2.50
CA ALA A 112 -3.11 -11.86 -1.96
C ALA A 112 -2.61 -12.10 -0.53
N ALA A 113 -1.35 -11.72 -0.23
CA ALA A 113 -0.79 -11.78 1.12
C ALA A 113 -1.50 -10.83 2.09
N THR A 114 -1.87 -9.62 1.63
CA THR A 114 -2.69 -8.68 2.42
C THR A 114 -4.09 -9.25 2.66
N ASP A 115 -4.78 -9.72 1.61
CA ASP A 115 -6.11 -10.34 1.72
C ASP A 115 -6.11 -11.52 2.70
N LEU A 116 -5.03 -12.32 2.71
CA LEU A 116 -4.85 -13.41 3.66
C LEU A 116 -4.79 -12.89 5.11
N ALA A 117 -4.00 -11.85 5.37
CA ALA A 117 -3.90 -11.23 6.69
C ALA A 117 -5.26 -10.67 7.15
N GLU A 118 -6.01 -10.04 6.25
CA GLU A 118 -7.34 -9.49 6.52
C GLU A 118 -8.36 -10.59 6.89
N VAL A 119 -8.37 -11.70 6.12
CA VAL A 119 -9.23 -12.87 6.38
C VAL A 119 -8.92 -13.46 7.75
N LEU A 120 -7.65 -13.71 8.05
CA LEU A 120 -7.21 -14.29 9.30
C LEU A 120 -7.48 -13.36 10.49
N GLY A 121 -7.18 -12.08 10.35
CA GLY A 121 -7.44 -11.09 11.40
C GLY A 121 -8.93 -10.95 11.74
N MET A 122 -9.79 -10.86 10.72
CA MET A 122 -11.26 -10.87 10.97
C MET A 122 -11.74 -12.17 11.59
N ALA A 123 -11.22 -13.32 11.13
CA ALA A 123 -11.59 -14.62 11.69
C ALA A 123 -11.19 -14.75 13.16
N ILE A 124 -9.97 -14.27 13.51
CA ILE A 124 -9.52 -14.18 14.91
C ILE A 124 -10.46 -13.27 15.70
N GLY A 125 -10.75 -12.06 15.21
CA GLY A 125 -11.65 -11.13 15.89
C GLY A 125 -13.06 -11.72 16.12
N ILE A 126 -13.63 -12.43 15.14
CA ILE A 126 -14.91 -13.14 15.28
C ILE A 126 -14.80 -14.23 16.36
N LYS A 127 -13.74 -15.04 16.34
CA LYS A 127 -13.48 -16.06 17.36
C LYS A 127 -13.40 -15.46 18.76
N LEU A 128 -12.69 -14.35 18.91
CA LEU A 128 -12.50 -13.69 20.21
C LEU A 128 -13.82 -13.13 20.78
N LEU A 129 -14.71 -12.63 19.93
CA LEU A 129 -16.02 -12.10 20.36
C LEU A 129 -17.07 -13.17 20.59
N THR A 130 -17.08 -14.22 19.77
CA THR A 130 -18.21 -15.17 19.72
C THR A 130 -17.86 -16.55 20.26
N GLY A 131 -16.57 -16.89 20.37
CA GLY A 131 -16.09 -18.23 20.70
C GLY A 131 -16.17 -19.23 19.54
N LEU A 132 -16.56 -18.81 18.33
CA LEU A 132 -16.61 -19.68 17.15
C LEU A 132 -15.21 -20.18 16.76
N PRO A 133 -15.03 -21.45 16.36
CA PRO A 133 -13.77 -21.94 15.83
C PRO A 133 -13.29 -21.09 14.65
N LEU A 134 -11.97 -20.90 14.53
CA LEU A 134 -11.34 -20.02 13.53
C LEU A 134 -11.73 -20.36 12.09
N MET A 135 -11.91 -21.67 11.80
CA MET A 135 -12.37 -22.16 10.51
C MET A 135 -13.70 -21.51 10.07
N TYR A 136 -14.69 -21.48 10.98
CA TYR A 136 -16.00 -20.86 10.69
C TYR A 136 -15.87 -19.34 10.58
N GLY A 137 -15.05 -18.70 11.42
CA GLY A 137 -14.72 -17.29 11.30
C GLY A 137 -14.18 -16.96 9.90
N THR A 138 -13.22 -17.74 9.42
CA THR A 138 -12.62 -17.61 8.07
C THR A 138 -13.68 -17.71 6.97
N LEU A 139 -14.60 -18.66 7.06
CA LEU A 139 -15.69 -18.81 6.07
C LEU A 139 -16.68 -17.65 6.12
N ILE A 140 -16.99 -17.12 7.31
CA ILE A 140 -17.89 -15.98 7.48
C ILE A 140 -17.31 -14.73 6.80
N THR A 141 -15.99 -14.56 6.74
CA THR A 141 -15.36 -13.40 6.08
C THR A 141 -15.70 -13.29 4.58
N VAL A 142 -16.19 -14.35 3.93
CA VAL A 142 -16.70 -14.28 2.55
C VAL A 142 -17.83 -13.26 2.43
N LEU A 143 -18.62 -13.08 3.49
CA LEU A 143 -19.78 -12.18 3.50
C LEU A 143 -19.39 -10.71 3.36
N ASP A 144 -18.15 -10.34 3.67
CA ASP A 144 -17.66 -8.97 3.49
C ASP A 144 -17.66 -8.54 2.01
N THR A 145 -17.59 -9.52 1.10
CA THR A 145 -17.72 -9.27 -0.35
C THR A 145 -19.04 -8.57 -0.69
N PHE A 146 -20.12 -8.97 -0.05
CA PHE A 146 -21.43 -8.33 -0.25
C PHE A 146 -21.48 -6.94 0.34
N LEU A 147 -20.87 -6.73 1.51
CA LEU A 147 -20.77 -5.41 2.12
C LEU A 147 -19.99 -4.44 1.22
N PHE A 148 -18.85 -4.87 0.67
CA PHE A 148 -18.06 -4.07 -0.28
C PHE A 148 -18.90 -3.67 -1.50
N MET A 149 -19.61 -4.63 -2.09
CA MET A 149 -20.49 -4.36 -3.24
C MET A 149 -21.58 -3.34 -2.92
N LEU A 150 -22.16 -3.43 -1.71
CA LEU A 150 -23.17 -2.48 -1.25
C LEU A 150 -22.57 -1.07 -1.13
N LEU A 151 -21.41 -0.95 -0.51
CA LEU A 151 -20.70 0.32 -0.34
C LEU A 151 -20.31 0.94 -1.71
N GLN A 152 -19.85 0.13 -2.64
CA GLN A 152 -19.48 0.59 -3.98
C GLN A 152 -20.69 1.20 -4.73
N ARG A 153 -21.90 0.66 -4.55
CA ARG A 153 -23.14 1.23 -5.13
C ARG A 153 -23.45 2.64 -4.62
N TYR A 154 -23.11 2.92 -3.37
CA TYR A 154 -23.36 4.24 -2.76
C TYR A 154 -22.34 5.32 -3.13
N GLY A 155 -21.24 4.93 -3.78
CA GLY A 155 -20.18 5.82 -4.27
C GLY A 155 -19.07 6.10 -3.24
N ILE A 156 -17.96 6.67 -3.76
CA ILE A 156 -16.69 6.81 -3.04
C ILE A 156 -16.83 7.58 -1.70
N ARG A 157 -17.64 8.63 -1.64
CA ARG A 157 -17.78 9.43 -0.43
C ARG A 157 -18.46 8.72 0.74
N LYS A 158 -19.42 7.84 0.46
CA LYS A 158 -20.07 7.04 1.52
C LYS A 158 -19.15 5.93 1.98
N MET A 159 -18.35 5.37 1.08
CA MET A 159 -17.31 4.41 1.41
C MET A 159 -16.21 5.05 2.28
N GLU A 160 -15.77 6.26 1.93
CA GLU A 160 -14.84 7.04 2.76
C GLU A 160 -15.41 7.28 4.18
N ALA A 161 -16.69 7.64 4.29
CA ALA A 161 -17.34 7.87 5.58
C ALA A 161 -17.47 6.59 6.41
N PHE A 162 -17.80 5.44 5.79
CA PHE A 162 -17.87 4.15 6.47
C PHE A 162 -16.50 3.76 7.05
N ILE A 163 -15.46 3.86 6.23
CA ILE A 163 -14.08 3.59 6.65
C ILE A 163 -13.66 4.53 7.79
N PHE A 164 -14.08 5.80 7.75
CA PHE A 164 -13.79 6.76 8.84
C PHE A 164 -14.35 6.28 10.18
N VAL A 165 -15.56 5.78 10.20
CA VAL A 165 -16.15 5.23 11.42
C VAL A 165 -15.32 4.06 11.96
N LEU A 166 -14.88 3.14 11.07
CA LEU A 166 -14.04 2.01 11.48
C LEU A 166 -12.70 2.46 12.07
N VAL A 167 -12.02 3.42 11.44
CA VAL A 167 -10.75 3.98 11.93
C VAL A 167 -10.91 4.68 13.28
N VAL A 168 -11.99 5.45 13.45
CA VAL A 168 -12.30 6.08 14.74
C VAL A 168 -12.55 4.99 15.80
N THR A 169 -13.24 3.91 15.46
CA THR A 169 -13.46 2.78 16.38
C THR A 169 -12.13 2.18 16.83
N ILE A 170 -11.21 1.90 15.89
CA ILE A 170 -9.87 1.38 16.20
C ILE A 170 -9.12 2.36 17.12
N GLY A 171 -9.03 3.62 16.71
CA GLY A 171 -8.30 4.64 17.47
C GLY A 171 -8.84 4.84 18.89
N CYS A 172 -10.18 4.89 19.05
CA CYS A 172 -10.82 5.02 20.37
C CYS A 172 -10.59 3.77 21.24
N SER A 173 -10.59 2.57 20.66
CA SER A 173 -10.34 1.33 21.39
C SER A 173 -8.92 1.33 21.98
N PHE A 174 -7.90 1.60 21.15
CA PHE A 174 -6.52 1.65 21.64
C PHE A 174 -6.24 2.84 22.56
N LEU A 175 -6.87 3.98 22.34
CA LEU A 175 -6.75 5.09 23.28
C LEU A 175 -7.29 4.71 24.67
N PHE A 176 -8.41 4.01 24.73
CA PHE A 176 -8.97 3.50 25.98
C PHE A 176 -8.03 2.51 26.66
N GLU A 177 -7.49 1.54 25.91
CA GLU A 177 -6.54 0.55 26.43
C GLU A 177 -5.26 1.20 26.94
N MET A 178 -4.72 2.20 26.24
CA MET A 178 -3.53 2.97 26.67
C MET A 178 -3.77 3.74 27.96
N ILE A 179 -4.96 4.34 28.13
CA ILE A 179 -5.31 5.06 29.38
C ILE A 179 -5.33 4.11 30.58
N ILE A 180 -5.82 2.87 30.40
CA ILE A 180 -5.87 1.86 31.46
C ILE A 180 -4.50 1.25 31.71
N ALA A 181 -3.74 0.93 30.66
CA ALA A 181 -2.43 0.30 30.75
C ALA A 181 -1.37 1.19 31.45
N LYS A 182 -1.54 2.52 31.38
CA LYS A 182 -0.62 3.52 31.96
C LYS A 182 0.85 3.22 31.67
N PRO A 183 1.25 3.13 30.38
CA PRO A 183 2.62 2.81 30.00
C PRO A 183 3.60 3.86 30.51
N ASP A 184 4.85 3.45 30.71
CA ASP A 184 5.94 4.40 30.94
C ASP A 184 6.30 5.10 29.63
N LEU A 185 5.74 6.31 29.45
CA LEU A 185 6.00 7.12 28.26
C LEU A 185 7.47 7.57 28.16
N GLY A 186 8.18 7.67 29.28
CA GLY A 186 9.60 8.00 29.28
C GLY A 186 10.45 6.90 28.65
N GLU A 187 10.18 5.64 28.99
CA GLU A 187 10.84 4.49 28.36
C GLU A 187 10.39 4.32 26.89
N ALA A 188 9.12 4.54 26.60
CA ALA A 188 8.63 4.49 25.21
C ALA A 188 9.32 5.53 24.31
N VAL A 189 9.56 6.75 24.78
CA VAL A 189 10.29 7.80 24.05
C VAL A 189 11.76 7.39 23.81
N LYS A 190 12.40 6.70 24.76
CA LYS A 190 13.75 6.15 24.53
C LYS A 190 13.78 5.13 23.40
N GLY A 191 12.70 4.38 23.20
CA GLY A 191 12.52 3.45 22.08
C GLY A 191 12.50 4.11 20.68
N LEU A 192 12.41 5.44 20.61
CA LEU A 192 12.56 6.19 19.33
C LEU A 192 14.03 6.31 18.90
N VAL A 193 14.98 5.99 19.75
CA VAL A 193 16.41 6.03 19.43
C VAL A 193 16.80 4.75 18.71
N PRO A 194 17.38 4.82 17.49
CA PRO A 194 17.85 3.64 16.76
C PRO A 194 18.83 2.80 17.58
N SER A 195 18.60 1.51 17.61
CA SER A 195 19.45 0.52 18.29
C SER A 195 19.81 -0.64 17.38
N ALA A 196 20.89 -1.39 17.72
CA ALA A 196 21.26 -2.58 16.97
C ALA A 196 20.17 -3.66 17.10
N LEU A 197 19.85 -4.32 15.99
CA LEU A 197 18.84 -5.36 15.93
C LEU A 197 19.48 -6.74 15.92
N SER A 198 18.96 -7.65 16.74
CA SER A 198 19.25 -9.07 16.63
C SER A 198 18.63 -9.66 15.35
N PRO A 199 19.05 -10.84 14.85
CA PRO A 199 18.43 -11.47 13.68
C PRO A 199 16.92 -11.66 13.84
N ALA A 200 16.44 -12.03 15.02
CA ALA A 200 15.03 -12.17 15.32
C ALA A 200 14.29 -10.80 15.29
N ALA A 201 14.89 -9.75 15.89
CA ALA A 201 14.34 -8.40 15.82
C ALA A 201 14.32 -7.85 14.40
N LEU A 202 15.34 -8.17 13.59
CA LEU A 202 15.41 -7.78 12.17
C LEU A 202 14.27 -8.40 11.35
N TYR A 203 13.96 -9.69 11.57
CA TYR A 203 12.82 -10.35 10.89
C TYR A 203 11.51 -9.63 11.16
N ILE A 204 11.21 -9.33 12.43
CA ILE A 204 10.02 -8.59 12.83
C ILE A 204 10.05 -7.16 12.26
N ALA A 205 11.20 -6.47 12.34
CA ALA A 205 11.36 -5.12 11.78
C ALA A 205 11.07 -5.07 10.27
N VAL A 206 11.53 -6.06 9.49
CA VAL A 206 11.23 -6.15 8.06
C VAL A 206 9.73 -6.38 7.83
N GLY A 207 9.10 -7.23 8.64
CA GLY A 207 7.65 -7.41 8.64
C GLY A 207 6.90 -6.11 8.94
N MET A 208 7.30 -5.36 9.99
CA MET A 208 6.72 -4.05 10.35
C MET A 208 6.87 -3.02 9.22
N ILE A 209 8.02 -2.98 8.55
CA ILE A 209 8.24 -2.09 7.40
C ILE A 209 7.32 -2.49 6.24
N GLY A 210 7.23 -3.78 5.93
CA GLY A 210 6.35 -4.31 4.88
C GLY A 210 4.89 -4.02 5.14
N ALA A 211 4.45 -4.26 6.37
CA ALA A 211 3.11 -3.95 6.85
C ALA A 211 2.80 -2.44 6.79
N THR A 212 3.76 -1.59 7.17
CA THR A 212 3.56 -0.14 7.22
C THR A 212 3.65 0.52 5.84
N VAL A 213 4.66 0.21 5.01
CA VAL A 213 4.86 0.93 3.73
C VAL A 213 3.93 0.46 2.63
N MET A 214 3.49 -0.76 2.66
CA MET A 214 2.53 -1.44 1.76
C MET A 214 2.65 -1.08 0.28
N PRO A 215 3.24 -1.95 -0.54
CA PRO A 215 3.48 -1.67 -1.96
C PRO A 215 2.19 -1.45 -2.76
N HIS A 216 1.12 -2.20 -2.48
CA HIS A 216 -0.16 -2.08 -3.19
C HIS A 216 -0.85 -0.73 -2.92
N ASN A 217 -0.60 -0.10 -1.77
CA ASN A 217 -1.10 1.23 -1.45
C ASN A 217 -0.44 2.34 -2.29
N LEU A 218 0.75 2.12 -2.87
CA LEU A 218 1.35 3.05 -3.82
C LEU A 218 0.56 3.06 -5.14
N TYR A 219 0.12 1.89 -5.62
CA TYR A 219 -0.76 1.81 -6.78
C TYR A 219 -2.11 2.46 -6.49
N LEU A 220 -2.71 2.14 -5.36
CA LEU A 220 -4.00 2.67 -4.92
C LEU A 220 -3.99 4.20 -4.84
N HIS A 221 -3.00 4.80 -4.19
CA HIS A 221 -2.96 6.24 -3.99
C HIS A 221 -2.82 7.01 -5.30
N SER A 222 -1.96 6.54 -6.22
CA SER A 222 -1.80 7.14 -7.54
C SER A 222 -3.11 7.15 -8.36
N ALA A 223 -3.98 6.17 -8.16
CA ALA A 223 -5.30 6.11 -8.78
C ALA A 223 -6.35 6.95 -8.04
N LEU A 224 -6.41 6.85 -6.70
CA LEU A 224 -7.42 7.55 -5.91
C LEU A 224 -7.36 9.07 -6.01
N VAL A 225 -6.18 9.66 -6.14
CA VAL A 225 -6.05 11.13 -6.31
C VAL A 225 -6.72 11.62 -7.59
N GLN A 226 -6.90 10.77 -8.59
CA GLN A 226 -7.55 11.08 -9.86
C GLN A 226 -9.08 11.18 -9.74
N THR A 227 -9.66 10.71 -8.63
CA THR A 227 -11.10 10.89 -8.34
C THR A 227 -11.46 12.35 -8.08
N ARG A 228 -10.49 13.18 -7.78
CA ARG A 228 -10.65 14.62 -7.49
C ARG A 228 -10.61 15.43 -8.78
N LYS A 229 -11.62 16.28 -9.02
CA LYS A 229 -11.64 17.20 -10.16
C LYS A 229 -10.68 18.36 -9.89
N ILE A 230 -9.47 18.26 -10.44
CA ILE A 230 -8.35 19.19 -10.20
C ILE A 230 -8.28 20.20 -11.36
N GLU A 231 -8.10 21.47 -11.03
CA GLU A 231 -7.75 22.50 -12.00
C GLU A 231 -6.38 22.23 -12.61
N ARG A 232 -6.29 22.18 -13.94
CA ARG A 232 -5.08 21.75 -14.67
C ARG A 232 -4.05 22.86 -14.91
N SER A 233 -4.26 24.06 -14.36
CA SER A 233 -3.22 25.08 -14.33
C SER A 233 -2.04 24.67 -13.45
N SER A 234 -0.82 25.16 -13.73
CA SER A 234 0.36 24.93 -12.88
C SER A 234 0.09 25.26 -11.41
N LYS A 235 -0.66 26.32 -11.15
CA LYS A 235 -1.08 26.72 -9.79
C LYS A 235 -2.05 25.72 -9.17
N GLY A 236 -3.00 25.19 -9.94
CA GLY A 236 -3.96 24.19 -9.49
C GLY A 236 -3.28 22.85 -9.15
N ILE A 237 -2.39 22.36 -10.00
CA ILE A 237 -1.60 21.15 -9.76
C ILE A 237 -0.73 21.29 -8.51
N ARG A 238 0.01 22.40 -8.37
CA ARG A 238 0.87 22.66 -7.20
C ARG A 238 0.07 22.67 -5.89
N LYS A 239 -1.11 23.31 -5.88
CA LYS A 239 -2.01 23.30 -4.72
C LYS A 239 -2.52 21.90 -4.41
N SER A 240 -2.86 21.11 -5.43
CA SER A 240 -3.35 19.74 -5.25
C SER A 240 -2.28 18.82 -4.68
N ILE A 241 -1.04 18.93 -5.14
CA ILE A 241 0.10 18.21 -4.55
C ILE A 241 0.30 18.60 -3.08
N PHE A 242 0.21 19.88 -2.74
CA PHE A 242 0.34 20.37 -1.37
C PHE A 242 -0.80 19.88 -0.46
N TYR A 243 -2.05 19.94 -0.91
CA TYR A 243 -3.19 19.46 -0.12
C TYR A 243 -3.13 17.94 0.08
N ASN A 244 -2.70 17.19 -0.93
CA ASN A 244 -2.49 15.76 -0.78
C ASN A 244 -1.35 15.43 0.19
N PHE A 245 -0.26 16.20 0.18
CA PHE A 245 0.82 16.05 1.16
C PHE A 245 0.31 16.24 2.60
N ILE A 246 -0.54 17.25 2.84
CA ILE A 246 -1.16 17.47 4.16
C ILE A 246 -2.08 16.29 4.52
N ASP A 247 -2.96 15.86 3.60
CA ASP A 247 -3.85 14.71 3.79
C ASP A 247 -3.05 13.47 4.16
N SER A 248 -1.99 13.15 3.39
CA SER A 248 -1.11 12.01 3.66
C SER A 248 -0.41 12.12 5.00
N THR A 249 0.12 13.28 5.35
CA THR A 249 0.83 13.48 6.60
C THR A 249 -0.09 13.29 7.80
N ILE A 250 -1.29 13.86 7.77
CA ILE A 250 -2.25 13.72 8.86
C ILE A 250 -2.72 12.26 8.99
N ALA A 251 -3.13 11.65 7.88
CA ALA A 251 -3.69 10.31 7.87
C ALA A 251 -2.67 9.23 8.30
N LEU A 252 -1.43 9.30 7.78
CA LEU A 252 -0.39 8.33 8.09
C LEU A 252 0.15 8.52 9.51
N ASN A 253 0.26 9.75 10.03
CA ASN A 253 0.60 9.94 11.43
C ASN A 253 -0.51 9.43 12.39
N ALA A 254 -1.79 9.58 12.02
CA ALA A 254 -2.86 8.96 12.81
C ALA A 254 -2.71 7.43 12.86
N ALA A 255 -2.42 6.79 11.72
CA ALA A 255 -2.14 5.35 11.67
C ALA A 255 -0.89 4.96 12.48
N PHE A 256 0.19 5.76 12.38
CA PHE A 256 1.40 5.56 13.21
C PHE A 256 1.08 5.56 14.71
N PHE A 257 0.26 6.50 15.20
CA PHE A 257 -0.11 6.53 16.62
C PHE A 257 -0.90 5.29 17.05
N VAL A 258 -1.74 4.73 16.17
CA VAL A 258 -2.44 3.46 16.45
C VAL A 258 -1.44 2.31 16.57
N ASN A 259 -0.55 2.13 15.60
CA ASN A 259 0.46 1.07 15.63
C ASN A 259 1.43 1.23 16.81
N ALA A 260 1.87 2.45 17.09
CA ALA A 260 2.68 2.73 18.27
C ALA A 260 1.94 2.39 19.58
N ALA A 261 0.64 2.66 19.65
CA ALA A 261 -0.17 2.28 20.82
C ALA A 261 -0.25 0.76 20.98
N ILE A 262 -0.40 0.00 19.87
CA ILE A 262 -0.42 -1.47 19.90
C ILE A 262 0.92 -2.00 20.42
N LEU A 263 2.05 -1.54 19.87
CA LEU A 263 3.37 -1.96 20.27
C LEU A 263 3.66 -1.58 21.74
N ILE A 264 3.34 -0.35 22.15
CA ILE A 264 3.54 0.14 23.52
C ILE A 264 2.67 -0.66 24.51
N LEU A 265 1.42 -0.96 24.14
CA LEU A 265 0.52 -1.79 24.95
C LEU A 265 1.11 -3.19 25.12
N ALA A 266 1.58 -3.81 24.04
CA ALA A 266 2.22 -5.13 24.07
C ALA A 266 3.51 -5.12 24.92
N ALA A 267 4.35 -4.09 24.79
CA ALA A 267 5.54 -3.92 25.61
C ALA A 267 5.19 -3.78 27.09
N THR A 268 4.19 -2.97 27.42
CA THR A 268 3.78 -2.71 28.80
C THR A 268 3.12 -3.91 29.45
N ALA A 269 2.16 -4.53 28.72
CA ALA A 269 1.35 -5.61 29.26
C ALA A 269 2.08 -6.96 29.24
N PHE A 270 2.98 -7.22 28.29
CA PHE A 270 3.59 -8.53 28.10
C PHE A 270 5.09 -8.53 28.40
N HIS A 271 5.89 -7.66 27.79
CA HIS A 271 7.34 -7.63 27.98
C HIS A 271 7.71 -7.36 29.44
N ASN A 272 7.14 -6.30 30.01
CA ASN A 272 7.47 -5.86 31.37
C ASN A 272 6.92 -6.80 32.46
N THR A 273 5.96 -7.67 32.13
CA THR A 273 5.41 -8.67 33.06
C THR A 273 6.03 -10.06 32.91
N GLY A 274 7.05 -10.21 32.06
CA GLY A 274 7.76 -11.46 31.80
C GLY A 274 7.12 -12.37 30.77
N ASN A 275 6.04 -11.96 30.12
CA ASN A 275 5.34 -12.70 29.06
C ASN A 275 5.94 -12.42 27.67
N GLN A 276 7.28 -12.52 27.53
CA GLN A 276 8.01 -12.15 26.31
C GLN A 276 7.77 -13.10 25.13
N THR A 277 7.16 -14.26 25.37
CA THR A 277 6.85 -15.27 24.36
C THR A 277 5.48 -15.10 23.71
N VAL A 278 4.72 -14.07 24.09
CA VAL A 278 3.43 -13.76 23.49
C VAL A 278 3.66 -13.39 22.02
N ALA A 279 3.34 -14.33 21.14
CA ALA A 279 3.50 -14.18 19.70
C ALA A 279 2.15 -14.19 18.98
N LYS A 280 1.05 -14.48 19.70
CA LYS A 280 -0.28 -14.67 19.12
C LYS A 280 -1.25 -13.58 19.55
N ILE A 281 -2.06 -13.12 18.60
CA ILE A 281 -3.11 -12.14 18.84
C ILE A 281 -4.13 -12.68 19.88
N GLU A 282 -4.43 -13.96 19.84
CA GLU A 282 -5.35 -14.61 20.80
C GLU A 282 -4.78 -14.64 22.22
N GLU A 283 -3.49 -14.91 22.37
CA GLU A 283 -2.81 -14.86 23.68
C GLU A 283 -2.81 -13.43 24.23
N ALA A 284 -2.49 -12.44 23.39
CA ALA A 284 -2.56 -11.03 23.77
C ALA A 284 -3.96 -10.67 24.28
N HIS A 285 -5.01 -11.03 23.56
CA HIS A 285 -6.39 -10.79 23.97
C HIS A 285 -6.72 -11.42 25.33
N SER A 286 -6.34 -12.69 25.54
CA SER A 286 -6.63 -13.41 26.80
C SER A 286 -5.97 -12.80 28.02
N LEU A 287 -4.81 -12.17 27.83
CA LEU A 287 -4.02 -11.53 28.89
C LEU A 287 -4.47 -10.09 29.17
N LEU A 288 -5.19 -9.43 28.27
CA LEU A 288 -5.61 -8.03 28.49
C LEU A 288 -6.53 -7.87 29.71
N ALA A 289 -7.51 -8.77 29.90
CA ALA A 289 -8.43 -8.67 31.02
C ALA A 289 -7.74 -8.75 32.39
N PRO A 290 -6.91 -9.79 32.67
CA PRO A 290 -6.22 -9.89 33.96
C PRO A 290 -5.15 -8.80 34.16
N LEU A 291 -4.44 -8.40 33.10
CA LEU A 291 -3.34 -7.43 33.22
C LEU A 291 -3.84 -5.98 33.34
N LEU A 292 -4.90 -5.64 32.63
CA LEU A 292 -5.48 -4.29 32.69
C LEU A 292 -6.61 -4.14 33.72
N GLY A 293 -7.06 -5.24 34.35
CA GLY A 293 -8.16 -5.22 35.30
C GLY A 293 -9.50 -4.78 34.71
N SER A 294 -9.67 -4.88 33.38
CA SER A 294 -10.84 -4.42 32.67
C SER A 294 -11.46 -5.52 31.81
N LYS A 295 -12.75 -5.81 32.00
CA LYS A 295 -13.52 -6.75 31.17
C LYS A 295 -13.86 -6.15 29.79
N LEU A 296 -13.77 -4.83 29.65
CA LEU A 296 -14.10 -4.13 28.39
C LEU A 296 -12.92 -4.14 27.40
N ALA A 297 -11.68 -4.13 27.89
CA ALA A 297 -10.49 -4.10 27.05
C ALA A 297 -10.44 -5.24 26.01
N PRO A 298 -10.63 -6.54 26.35
CA PRO A 298 -10.65 -7.61 25.37
C PRO A 298 -11.75 -7.45 24.31
N ILE A 299 -12.92 -6.95 24.70
CA ILE A 299 -14.04 -6.72 23.76
C ILE A 299 -13.68 -5.63 22.78
N LEU A 300 -13.13 -4.51 23.26
CA LEU A 300 -12.68 -3.40 22.39
C LEU A 300 -11.56 -3.84 21.44
N PHE A 301 -10.61 -4.64 21.94
CA PHE A 301 -9.55 -5.22 21.11
C PHE A 301 -10.12 -6.07 19.96
N ALA A 302 -11.03 -7.00 20.25
CA ALA A 302 -11.63 -7.85 19.23
C ALA A 302 -12.49 -7.06 18.22
N VAL A 303 -13.29 -6.08 18.69
CA VAL A 303 -14.06 -5.17 17.81
C VAL A 303 -13.13 -4.36 16.92
N ALA A 304 -12.04 -3.82 17.47
CA ALA A 304 -11.06 -3.05 16.70
C ALA A 304 -10.34 -3.94 15.67
N LEU A 305 -10.04 -5.20 15.99
CA LEU A 305 -9.43 -6.14 15.05
C LEU A 305 -10.35 -6.46 13.87
N ILE A 306 -11.65 -6.68 14.13
CA ILE A 306 -12.64 -6.86 13.04
C ILE A 306 -12.75 -5.59 12.20
N ALA A 307 -12.79 -4.42 12.84
CA ALA A 307 -12.85 -3.13 12.14
C ALA A 307 -11.60 -2.90 11.27
N ALA A 308 -10.41 -3.28 11.77
CA ALA A 308 -9.14 -3.21 11.03
C ALA A 308 -9.17 -4.11 9.78
N GLY A 309 -9.52 -5.38 9.93
CA GLY A 309 -9.66 -6.31 8.81
C GLY A 309 -10.72 -5.87 7.81
N GLN A 310 -11.88 -5.42 8.27
CA GLN A 310 -12.97 -4.98 7.39
C GLN A 310 -12.62 -3.72 6.61
N SER A 311 -11.95 -2.76 7.22
CA SER A 311 -11.56 -1.51 6.56
C SER A 311 -10.43 -1.74 5.55
N SER A 312 -9.42 -2.54 5.90
CA SER A 312 -8.31 -2.89 5.03
C SER A 312 -8.77 -3.71 3.81
N THR A 313 -9.68 -4.66 3.99
CA THR A 313 -10.29 -5.45 2.91
C THR A 313 -10.86 -4.59 1.78
N ILE A 314 -11.46 -3.43 2.09
CA ILE A 314 -11.99 -2.52 1.07
C ILE A 314 -10.85 -1.93 0.25
N THR A 315 -9.78 -1.50 0.89
CA THR A 315 -8.62 -0.89 0.21
C THR A 315 -7.81 -1.92 -0.57
N GLY A 316 -7.61 -3.13 -0.04
CA GLY A 316 -6.98 -4.25 -0.73
C GLY A 316 -7.71 -4.62 -2.03
N THR A 317 -9.05 -4.69 -1.98
CA THR A 317 -9.87 -4.95 -3.17
C THR A 317 -9.72 -3.87 -4.25
N LEU A 318 -9.75 -2.59 -3.85
CA LEU A 318 -9.56 -1.48 -4.79
C LEU A 318 -8.16 -1.51 -5.40
N SER A 319 -7.14 -1.76 -4.58
CA SER A 319 -5.74 -1.88 -5.04
C SER A 319 -5.60 -2.97 -6.09
N GLY A 320 -6.16 -4.13 -5.82
CA GLY A 320 -6.12 -5.23 -6.75
C GLY A 320 -6.84 -4.91 -8.06
N GLN A 321 -7.98 -4.22 -8.04
CA GLN A 321 -8.67 -3.80 -9.27
C GLN A 321 -7.79 -2.84 -10.09
N ILE A 322 -7.15 -1.86 -9.44
CA ILE A 322 -6.25 -0.90 -10.08
C ILE A 322 -5.04 -1.60 -10.69
N VAL A 323 -4.40 -2.51 -9.95
CA VAL A 323 -3.23 -3.26 -10.41
C VAL A 323 -3.57 -4.09 -11.65
N MET A 324 -4.66 -4.83 -11.63
CA MET A 324 -5.07 -5.64 -12.79
C MET A 324 -5.42 -4.79 -14.01
N GLU A 325 -6.26 -3.76 -13.84
CA GLU A 325 -6.65 -2.87 -14.93
C GLU A 325 -5.44 -2.10 -15.46
N GLY A 326 -4.57 -1.61 -14.58
CA GLY A 326 -3.37 -0.87 -14.92
C GLY A 326 -2.35 -1.69 -15.71
N TYR A 327 -1.96 -2.85 -15.21
CA TYR A 327 -0.94 -3.69 -15.84
C TYR A 327 -1.43 -4.44 -17.08
N LEU A 328 -2.63 -5.03 -17.03
CA LEU A 328 -3.13 -5.94 -18.08
C LEU A 328 -4.10 -5.29 -19.04
N ASN A 329 -4.61 -4.09 -18.73
CA ASN A 329 -5.72 -3.45 -19.46
C ASN A 329 -6.96 -4.36 -19.53
N LEU A 330 -7.14 -5.23 -18.54
CA LEU A 330 -8.28 -6.15 -18.44
C LEU A 330 -9.31 -5.57 -17.48
N ARG A 331 -10.54 -5.45 -17.96
CA ARG A 331 -11.69 -5.05 -17.14
C ARG A 331 -12.50 -6.29 -16.83
N LEU A 332 -12.29 -6.85 -15.64
CA LEU A 332 -13.16 -7.90 -15.11
C LEU A 332 -14.31 -7.27 -14.33
N ASN A 333 -15.44 -7.98 -14.32
CA ASN A 333 -16.53 -7.60 -13.43
C ASN A 333 -15.99 -7.55 -11.97
N PRO A 334 -16.14 -6.43 -11.25
CA PRO A 334 -15.61 -6.28 -9.89
C PRO A 334 -16.01 -7.43 -8.94
N TRP A 335 -17.22 -8.00 -9.14
CA TRP A 335 -17.68 -9.13 -8.36
C TRP A 335 -16.85 -10.41 -8.59
N ILE A 336 -16.62 -10.78 -9.84
CA ILE A 336 -15.84 -11.98 -10.19
C ILE A 336 -14.40 -11.83 -9.66
N ARG A 337 -13.81 -10.66 -9.86
CA ARG A 337 -12.48 -10.39 -9.36
C ARG A 337 -12.42 -10.52 -7.84
N ARG A 338 -13.35 -9.90 -7.12
CA ARG A 338 -13.42 -9.96 -5.66
C ARG A 338 -13.52 -11.39 -5.16
N LEU A 339 -14.39 -12.19 -5.80
CA LEU A 339 -14.55 -13.59 -5.44
C LEU A 339 -13.25 -14.37 -5.67
N LEU A 340 -12.55 -14.14 -6.78
CA LEU A 340 -11.29 -14.80 -7.09
C LEU A 340 -10.18 -14.44 -6.07
N THR A 341 -9.98 -13.16 -5.77
CA THR A 341 -8.97 -12.74 -4.79
C THR A 341 -9.29 -13.29 -3.41
N ARG A 342 -10.57 -13.29 -3.03
CA ARG A 342 -11.00 -13.83 -1.74
C ARG A 342 -10.78 -15.35 -1.64
N LEU A 343 -11.02 -16.09 -2.70
CA LEU A 343 -10.71 -17.51 -2.75
C LEU A 343 -9.22 -17.80 -2.64
N ILE A 344 -8.38 -16.97 -3.32
CA ILE A 344 -6.92 -17.06 -3.23
C ILE A 344 -6.42 -16.83 -1.80
N ALA A 345 -7.06 -15.98 -1.02
CA ALA A 345 -6.74 -15.76 0.38
C ALA A 345 -7.28 -16.84 1.32
N ILE A 346 -8.54 -17.26 1.11
CA ILE A 346 -9.23 -18.22 1.99
C ILE A 346 -8.67 -19.63 1.83
N ILE A 347 -8.34 -20.07 0.61
CA ILE A 347 -7.84 -21.44 0.38
C ILE A 347 -6.57 -21.73 1.20
N PRO A 348 -5.50 -20.89 1.16
CA PRO A 348 -4.34 -21.07 2.01
C PRO A 348 -4.68 -20.99 3.51
N ALA A 349 -5.56 -20.07 3.91
CA ALA A 349 -5.99 -19.94 5.32
C ALA A 349 -6.64 -21.22 5.83
N VAL A 350 -7.64 -21.75 5.09
CA VAL A 350 -8.33 -23.00 5.42
C VAL A 350 -7.37 -24.18 5.42
N PHE A 351 -6.46 -24.24 4.46
CA PHE A 351 -5.46 -25.31 4.36
C PHE A 351 -4.53 -25.30 5.58
N VAL A 352 -3.99 -24.14 5.97
CA VAL A 352 -3.12 -24.01 7.13
C VAL A 352 -3.87 -24.36 8.42
N ILE A 353 -5.06 -23.79 8.62
CA ILE A 353 -5.90 -24.09 9.80
C ILE A 353 -6.26 -25.58 9.88
N GLY A 354 -6.63 -26.21 8.75
CA GLY A 354 -7.08 -27.60 8.70
C GLY A 354 -5.97 -28.63 8.88
N ILE A 355 -4.75 -28.36 8.36
CA ILE A 355 -3.64 -29.34 8.37
C ILE A 355 -2.64 -29.03 9.49
N MET A 356 -2.27 -27.76 9.67
CA MET A 356 -1.24 -27.35 10.63
C MET A 356 -1.83 -26.91 11.99
N GLY A 357 -3.16 -26.75 12.05
CA GLY A 357 -3.86 -26.28 13.23
C GLY A 357 -3.83 -24.75 13.41
N GLU A 358 -4.67 -24.25 14.32
CA GLU A 358 -4.82 -22.81 14.59
C GLU A 358 -3.53 -22.16 15.14
N GLY A 359 -2.61 -22.95 15.71
CA GLY A 359 -1.37 -22.46 16.34
C GLY A 359 -0.36 -21.84 15.38
N ARG A 360 -0.51 -21.99 14.05
CA ARG A 360 0.39 -21.45 13.02
C ARG A 360 -0.13 -20.21 12.30
N VAL A 361 -1.30 -19.73 12.68
CA VAL A 361 -1.97 -18.63 11.97
C VAL A 361 -1.22 -17.32 12.13
N ASP A 362 -0.69 -17.03 13.32
CA ASP A 362 0.07 -15.79 13.56
C ASP A 362 1.41 -15.80 12.82
N GLU A 363 2.08 -16.95 12.68
CA GLU A 363 3.27 -17.09 11.85
C GLU A 363 2.94 -16.76 10.38
N LEU A 364 1.76 -17.21 9.90
CA LEU A 364 1.30 -16.92 8.55
C LEU A 364 0.97 -15.43 8.34
N LEU A 365 0.41 -14.77 9.38
CA LEU A 365 0.18 -13.33 9.38
C LEU A 365 1.49 -12.56 9.21
N ILE A 366 2.52 -12.88 9.99
CA ILE A 366 3.82 -12.21 9.91
C ILE A 366 4.50 -12.52 8.57
N PHE A 367 4.46 -13.77 8.12
CA PHE A 367 5.00 -14.17 6.83
C PHE A 367 4.37 -13.40 5.67
N SER A 368 3.06 -13.14 5.72
CA SER A 368 2.38 -12.33 4.71
C SER A 368 2.97 -10.92 4.62
N GLN A 369 3.33 -10.30 5.77
CA GLN A 369 3.94 -8.96 5.80
C GLN A 369 5.38 -8.96 5.25
N VAL A 370 6.11 -10.05 5.44
CA VAL A 370 7.42 -10.23 4.81
C VAL A 370 7.31 -10.30 3.29
N ILE A 371 6.29 -11.00 2.75
CA ILE A 371 6.01 -11.02 1.30
C ILE A 371 5.76 -9.59 0.79
N LEU A 372 4.98 -8.78 1.52
CA LEU A 372 4.76 -7.39 1.15
C LEU A 372 6.07 -6.59 1.11
N SER A 373 6.92 -6.77 2.11
CA SER A 373 8.22 -6.11 2.16
C SER A 373 9.11 -6.46 0.96
N LEU A 374 9.17 -7.74 0.58
CA LEU A 374 9.95 -8.20 -0.57
C LEU A 374 9.50 -7.53 -1.89
N GLN A 375 8.22 -7.24 -2.03
CA GLN A 375 7.67 -6.59 -3.23
C GLN A 375 7.94 -5.08 -3.27
N LEU A 376 8.24 -4.42 -2.13
CA LEU A 376 8.42 -2.96 -2.04
C LEU A 376 9.44 -2.43 -3.03
N GLY A 377 10.58 -3.06 -3.20
CA GLY A 377 11.63 -2.63 -4.14
C GLY A 377 11.10 -2.52 -5.57
N PHE A 378 10.23 -3.45 -5.98
CA PHE A 378 9.64 -3.51 -7.32
C PHE A 378 8.54 -2.47 -7.57
N ALA A 379 7.99 -1.85 -6.53
CA ALA A 379 7.05 -0.74 -6.64
C ALA A 379 7.76 0.62 -6.49
N VAL A 380 8.66 0.74 -5.52
CA VAL A 380 9.31 2.01 -5.13
C VAL A 380 10.32 2.48 -6.18
N ILE A 381 11.15 1.58 -6.72
CA ILE A 381 12.19 1.96 -7.69
C ILE A 381 11.58 2.53 -8.97
N PRO A 382 10.60 1.88 -9.62
CA PRO A 382 9.90 2.48 -10.76
C PRO A 382 9.26 3.82 -10.42
N LEU A 383 8.59 3.94 -9.28
CA LEU A 383 7.98 5.19 -8.83
C LEU A 383 9.00 6.33 -8.77
N ILE A 384 10.19 6.11 -8.18
CA ILE A 384 11.25 7.12 -8.09
C ILE A 384 11.72 7.53 -9.49
N HIS A 385 11.87 6.59 -10.41
CA HIS A 385 12.24 6.89 -11.78
C HIS A 385 11.20 7.78 -12.46
N PHE A 386 9.92 7.43 -12.36
CA PHE A 386 8.84 8.14 -13.04
C PHE A 386 8.67 9.57 -12.53
N VAL A 387 8.67 9.78 -11.20
CA VAL A 387 8.53 11.13 -10.64
C VAL A 387 9.79 11.98 -10.78
N SER A 388 10.93 11.37 -11.11
CA SER A 388 12.19 12.06 -11.39
C SER A 388 12.34 12.51 -12.84
N ASP A 389 11.54 11.94 -13.76
CA ASP A 389 11.65 12.21 -15.18
C ASP A 389 11.05 13.58 -15.55
N LYS A 390 11.92 14.51 -15.95
CA LYS A 390 11.51 15.85 -16.36
C LYS A 390 10.73 15.89 -17.67
N LYS A 391 10.87 14.88 -18.53
CA LYS A 391 10.16 14.85 -19.82
C LYS A 391 8.66 14.66 -19.60
N THR A 392 8.29 13.78 -18.67
CA THR A 392 6.90 13.42 -18.40
C THR A 392 6.26 14.21 -17.25
N MET A 393 7.07 14.64 -16.26
CA MET A 393 6.59 15.39 -15.09
C MET A 393 6.74 16.92 -15.24
N GLY A 394 7.46 17.39 -16.25
CA GLY A 394 7.70 18.82 -16.46
C GLY A 394 8.30 19.54 -15.25
N GLU A 395 7.71 20.67 -14.87
CA GLU A 395 8.10 21.46 -13.70
C GLU A 395 7.79 20.76 -12.36
N PHE A 396 6.95 19.70 -12.38
CA PHE A 396 6.56 18.94 -11.20
C PHE A 396 7.46 17.74 -10.91
N ALA A 397 8.53 17.54 -11.68
CA ALA A 397 9.55 16.54 -11.35
C ALA A 397 10.15 16.81 -9.96
N ILE A 398 10.48 15.74 -9.21
CA ILE A 398 11.03 15.89 -7.87
C ILE A 398 12.42 16.54 -7.88
N GLY A 399 12.67 17.39 -6.87
CA GLY A 399 13.95 18.05 -6.69
C GLY A 399 15.07 17.08 -6.27
N LYS A 400 16.33 17.52 -6.39
CA LYS A 400 17.51 16.69 -6.12
C LYS A 400 17.52 16.07 -4.71
N TRP A 401 17.11 16.82 -3.68
CA TRP A 401 17.09 16.36 -2.29
C TRP A 401 16.02 15.29 -2.05
N ILE A 402 14.82 15.48 -2.59
CA ILE A 402 13.75 14.48 -2.50
C ILE A 402 14.18 13.21 -3.24
N LYS A 403 14.78 13.35 -4.43
CA LYS A 403 15.30 12.21 -5.18
C LYS A 403 16.37 11.44 -4.40
N LEU A 404 17.33 12.15 -3.79
CA LEU A 404 18.36 11.52 -2.96
C LEU A 404 17.74 10.76 -1.79
N LEU A 405 16.83 11.40 -1.04
CA LEU A 405 16.15 10.76 0.10
C LEU A 405 15.34 9.53 -0.34
N SER A 406 14.65 9.61 -1.47
CA SER A 406 13.89 8.47 -2.02
C SER A 406 14.79 7.30 -2.38
N TRP A 407 15.97 7.55 -2.96
CA TRP A 407 16.95 6.51 -3.24
C TRP A 407 17.59 5.93 -1.98
N ILE A 408 17.82 6.73 -0.93
CA ILE A 408 18.27 6.23 0.37
C ILE A 408 17.23 5.26 0.95
N ILE A 409 15.95 5.64 0.93
CA ILE A 409 14.86 4.77 1.37
C ILE A 409 14.82 3.47 0.55
N ALA A 410 14.85 3.57 -0.79
CA ALA A 410 14.87 2.38 -1.64
C ALA A 410 16.08 1.48 -1.34
N SER A 411 17.25 2.05 -1.06
CA SER A 411 18.46 1.29 -0.70
C SER A 411 18.31 0.60 0.65
N ILE A 412 17.73 1.25 1.65
CA ILE A 412 17.44 0.65 2.96
C ILE A 412 16.47 -0.53 2.79
N LEU A 413 15.39 -0.36 2.04
CA LEU A 413 14.41 -1.42 1.78
C LEU A 413 15.05 -2.62 1.07
N VAL A 414 15.83 -2.38 0.02
CA VAL A 414 16.52 -3.45 -0.72
C VAL A 414 17.56 -4.15 0.16
N TYR A 415 18.30 -3.41 0.97
CA TYR A 415 19.30 -3.96 1.88
C TYR A 415 18.66 -4.87 2.95
N LEU A 416 17.60 -4.40 3.62
CA LEU A 416 16.93 -5.17 4.67
C LEU A 416 16.31 -6.46 4.10
N ASN A 417 15.62 -6.35 2.97
CA ASN A 417 15.04 -7.53 2.29
C ASN A 417 16.12 -8.46 1.73
N GLY A 418 17.23 -7.90 1.23
CA GLY A 418 18.38 -8.66 0.76
C GLY A 418 18.99 -9.51 1.88
N ASN A 419 19.22 -8.94 3.06
CA ASN A 419 19.71 -9.69 4.23
C ASN A 419 18.75 -10.82 4.61
N LEU A 420 17.44 -10.55 4.67
CA LEU A 420 16.44 -11.58 4.98
C LEU A 420 16.49 -12.75 3.98
N VAL A 421 16.55 -12.45 2.68
CA VAL A 421 16.64 -13.48 1.62
C VAL A 421 17.96 -14.24 1.71
N LEU A 422 19.06 -13.58 2.01
CA LEU A 422 20.39 -14.22 2.19
C LEU A 422 20.39 -15.16 3.39
N ASP A 423 19.90 -14.73 4.55
CA ASP A 423 19.80 -15.56 5.74
C ASP A 423 18.92 -16.79 5.49
N PHE A 424 17.77 -16.61 4.86
CA PHE A 424 16.91 -17.72 4.46
C PHE A 424 17.61 -18.67 3.49
N ALA A 425 18.28 -18.12 2.48
CA ALA A 425 18.98 -18.93 1.48
C ALA A 425 20.14 -19.73 2.11
N VAL A 426 20.96 -19.12 2.96
CA VAL A 426 22.07 -19.80 3.66
C VAL A 426 21.54 -20.93 4.52
N ASN A 427 20.52 -20.69 5.33
CA ASN A 427 19.92 -21.71 6.20
C ASN A 427 19.31 -22.86 5.38
N PHE A 428 18.62 -22.55 4.28
CA PHE A 428 18.00 -23.56 3.42
C PHE A 428 19.05 -24.39 2.65
N LEU A 429 20.10 -23.76 2.14
CA LEU A 429 21.18 -24.42 1.40
C LEU A 429 22.06 -25.31 2.30
N SER A 430 22.26 -24.92 3.56
CA SER A 430 23.01 -25.70 4.55
C SER A 430 22.20 -26.83 5.18
N GLY A 431 20.87 -26.80 5.07
CA GLY A 431 19.98 -27.85 5.57
C GLY A 431 19.93 -29.09 4.69
N ASP A 432 19.17 -30.11 5.10
CA ASP A 432 19.05 -31.42 4.43
C ASP A 432 18.08 -31.44 3.23
N ALA A 433 17.75 -30.28 2.66
CA ALA A 433 16.82 -30.20 1.54
C ALA A 433 17.40 -30.87 0.27
N ALA A 434 16.53 -31.50 -0.52
CA ALA A 434 16.91 -32.13 -1.77
C ALA A 434 17.61 -31.14 -2.71
N PHE A 435 18.64 -31.60 -3.44
CA PHE A 435 19.44 -30.80 -4.39
C PHE A 435 18.55 -30.03 -5.39
N ILE A 436 17.49 -30.66 -5.89
CA ILE A 436 16.52 -30.00 -6.81
C ILE A 436 15.88 -28.78 -6.18
N LEU A 437 15.46 -28.85 -4.91
CA LEU A 437 14.85 -27.72 -4.19
C LEU A 437 15.86 -26.59 -3.98
N LYS A 438 17.13 -26.91 -3.67
CA LYS A 438 18.22 -25.93 -3.56
C LYS A 438 18.48 -25.24 -4.90
N ALA A 439 18.50 -26.00 -5.99
CA ALA A 439 18.67 -25.45 -7.34
C ALA A 439 17.50 -24.54 -7.74
N VAL A 440 16.25 -24.95 -7.48
CA VAL A 440 15.06 -24.13 -7.74
C VAL A 440 15.11 -22.83 -6.95
N LEU A 441 15.47 -22.87 -5.65
CA LEU A 441 15.61 -21.67 -4.84
C LEU A 441 16.62 -20.69 -5.44
N MET A 442 17.79 -21.19 -5.84
CA MET A 442 18.84 -20.34 -6.44
C MET A 442 18.39 -19.72 -7.76
N ILE A 443 17.66 -20.47 -8.61
CA ILE A 443 17.10 -19.95 -9.87
C ILE A 443 16.10 -18.82 -9.56
N VAL A 444 15.20 -19.02 -8.60
CA VAL A 444 14.20 -18.03 -8.20
C VAL A 444 14.85 -16.76 -7.66
N ILE A 445 15.83 -16.88 -6.75
CA ILE A 445 16.56 -15.73 -6.21
C ILE A 445 17.29 -14.98 -7.34
N THR A 446 18.00 -15.71 -8.20
CA THR A 446 18.74 -15.11 -9.33
C THR A 446 17.79 -14.38 -10.28
N PHE A 447 16.61 -14.95 -10.55
CA PHE A 447 15.58 -14.31 -11.38
C PHE A 447 15.10 -12.98 -10.77
N PHE A 448 14.75 -12.96 -9.49
CA PHE A 448 14.25 -11.73 -8.84
C PHE A 448 15.34 -10.66 -8.68
N VAL A 449 16.57 -11.05 -8.36
CA VAL A 449 17.71 -10.13 -8.35
C VAL A 449 17.96 -9.57 -9.76
N GLY A 450 17.94 -10.40 -10.78
CA GLY A 450 18.06 -9.97 -12.18
C GLY A 450 16.95 -9.02 -12.61
N LEU A 451 15.70 -9.31 -12.20
CA LEU A 451 14.55 -8.44 -12.45
C LEU A 451 14.71 -7.07 -11.73
N LEU A 452 15.17 -7.08 -10.47
CA LEU A 452 15.41 -5.85 -9.71
C LEU A 452 16.50 -4.98 -10.37
N VAL A 453 17.61 -5.57 -10.76
CA VAL A 453 18.70 -4.91 -11.49
C VAL A 453 18.18 -4.35 -12.83
N TYR A 454 17.36 -5.12 -13.54
CA TYR A 454 16.78 -4.70 -14.80
C TYR A 454 15.91 -3.44 -14.64
N ILE A 455 15.00 -3.39 -13.65
CA ILE A 455 14.13 -2.23 -13.45
C ILE A 455 14.90 -0.98 -13.00
N ILE A 456 16.06 -1.14 -12.33
CA ILE A 456 16.94 -0.02 -11.99
C ILE A 456 17.60 0.54 -13.26
N ILE A 457 18.12 -0.33 -14.13
CA ILE A 457 18.97 0.07 -15.26
C ILE A 457 18.15 0.48 -16.48
N TYR A 458 17.03 -0.19 -16.75
CA TYR A 458 16.26 -0.03 -17.99
C TYR A 458 15.81 1.41 -18.27
N PRO A 459 15.21 2.16 -17.33
CA PRO A 459 14.84 3.55 -17.57
C PRO A 459 16.05 4.46 -17.84
N LEU A 460 17.21 4.14 -17.25
CA LEU A 460 18.46 4.88 -17.48
C LEU A 460 19.02 4.64 -18.88
N LEU A 461 18.89 3.40 -19.38
CA LEU A 461 19.28 3.04 -20.76
C LEU A 461 18.35 3.70 -21.79
N LEU A 462 17.05 3.72 -21.55
CA LEU A 462 16.09 4.39 -22.43
C LEU A 462 16.42 5.87 -22.60
N VAL A 463 16.75 6.56 -21.53
CA VAL A 463 17.15 7.98 -21.59
C VAL A 463 18.37 8.18 -22.48
N ARG A 464 19.33 7.24 -22.50
CA ARG A 464 20.51 7.30 -23.39
C ARG A 464 20.14 7.01 -24.84
N LEU A 465 19.37 5.96 -25.10
CA LEU A 465 18.97 5.54 -26.45
C LEU A 465 18.07 6.55 -27.16
N TYR A 466 17.21 7.26 -26.42
CA TYR A 466 16.36 8.31 -26.99
C TYR A 466 17.07 9.67 -27.13
N LYS A 467 18.22 9.87 -26.44
CA LYS A 467 19.00 11.09 -26.58
C LYS A 467 19.69 11.21 -27.96
N ASP A 468 19.93 10.06 -28.60
CA ASP A 468 20.58 9.97 -29.91
C ASP A 468 19.57 9.94 -31.09
N ARG A 469 18.27 9.80 -30.81
CA ARG A 469 17.23 10.03 -31.83
C ARG A 469 16.89 11.52 -31.77
N ALA A 470 17.43 12.27 -32.70
CA ALA A 470 17.01 13.65 -32.95
C ALA A 470 15.48 13.71 -32.96
N ASP A 471 14.87 14.56 -32.14
CA ASP A 471 13.43 14.85 -32.21
C ASP A 471 13.14 15.38 -33.62
N LEU A 472 12.67 14.50 -34.49
CA LEU A 472 12.22 14.85 -35.84
C LEU A 472 10.94 15.70 -35.81
N HIS A 473 10.29 15.74 -34.65
CA HIS A 473 9.14 16.59 -34.39
C HIS A 473 9.49 17.53 -33.24
N GLY A 474 9.64 18.81 -33.54
CA GLY A 474 9.81 19.86 -32.53
C GLY A 474 8.68 19.85 -31.50
N ILE A 475 8.94 20.44 -30.34
CA ILE A 475 7.92 20.65 -29.29
C ILE A 475 6.70 21.29 -29.97
N PRO A 476 5.47 20.75 -29.80
CA PRO A 476 4.29 21.41 -30.32
C PRO A 476 4.24 22.83 -29.81
N VAL A 477 4.41 23.79 -30.68
CA VAL A 477 4.22 25.20 -30.35
C VAL A 477 2.73 25.38 -30.14
N GLU A 478 2.30 25.80 -28.94
CA GLU A 478 0.92 26.26 -28.74
C GLU A 478 0.69 27.41 -29.72
N LEU A 479 -0.10 27.13 -30.73
CA LEU A 479 -0.55 28.15 -31.68
C LEU A 479 -1.53 29.06 -30.94
N ASP A 480 -1.16 30.32 -30.82
CA ASP A 480 -2.05 31.36 -30.31
C ASP A 480 -3.17 31.59 -31.35
N TRP A 481 -4.33 31.01 -31.09
CA TRP A 481 -5.51 31.04 -31.98
C TRP A 481 -6.19 32.44 -32.02
N GLU A 482 -5.72 33.41 -31.24
CA GLU A 482 -6.28 34.75 -31.24
C GLU A 482 -5.82 35.63 -32.42
N GLN A 483 -4.81 35.22 -33.16
CA GLN A 483 -4.39 35.91 -34.40
C GLN A 483 -4.98 35.22 -35.64
N THR A 484 -6.15 35.65 -36.05
CA THR A 484 -6.75 35.26 -37.35
C THR A 484 -6.00 35.93 -38.49
N LEU A 485 -4.89 35.31 -38.94
CA LEU A 485 -4.30 35.64 -40.23
C LEU A 485 -5.16 35.02 -41.34
N PRO A 486 -5.53 35.79 -42.39
CA PRO A 486 -6.26 35.23 -43.51
C PRO A 486 -5.33 34.31 -44.31
N LEU A 487 -5.36 33.03 -43.99
CA LEU A 487 -4.58 32.01 -44.71
C LEU A 487 -5.17 31.80 -46.10
N LYS A 488 -4.42 32.13 -47.14
CA LYS A 488 -4.82 31.87 -48.54
C LYS A 488 -4.56 30.44 -49.01
N ARG A 489 -3.76 29.68 -48.30
CA ARG A 489 -3.43 28.28 -48.58
C ARG A 489 -3.12 27.55 -47.28
N ILE A 490 -3.72 26.39 -47.05
CA ILE A 490 -3.53 25.52 -45.92
C ILE A 490 -2.94 24.21 -46.40
N ALA A 491 -1.79 23.80 -45.89
CA ALA A 491 -1.22 22.48 -46.09
C ALA A 491 -1.50 21.62 -44.87
N ILE A 492 -2.10 20.44 -45.04
CA ILE A 492 -2.40 19.51 -43.98
C ILE A 492 -1.46 18.33 -44.16
N ALA A 493 -0.64 18.06 -43.12
CA ALA A 493 0.14 16.84 -43.07
C ALA A 493 -0.74 15.72 -42.48
N VAL A 494 -0.96 14.65 -43.24
CA VAL A 494 -1.74 13.48 -42.83
C VAL A 494 -0.81 12.31 -42.54
N ASP A 495 -1.08 11.59 -41.46
CA ASP A 495 -0.37 10.37 -41.08
C ASP A 495 -1.22 9.11 -41.21
N PHE A 496 -2.39 9.24 -41.85
CA PHE A 496 -3.39 8.21 -42.02
C PHE A 496 -4.02 7.69 -40.73
N SER A 497 -4.00 8.49 -39.65
CA SER A 497 -4.67 8.20 -38.41
C SER A 497 -6.15 8.62 -38.42
N ALA A 498 -6.90 8.13 -37.43
CA ALA A 498 -8.32 8.51 -37.27
C ALA A 498 -8.50 10.02 -36.95
N ALA A 499 -7.44 10.74 -36.60
CA ALA A 499 -7.48 12.19 -36.37
C ALA A 499 -7.49 13.02 -37.64
N ASP A 500 -7.03 12.46 -38.77
CA ASP A 500 -6.93 13.17 -40.06
C ASP A 500 -8.28 13.64 -40.59
N ALA A 501 -9.31 12.83 -40.42
CA ALA A 501 -10.68 13.21 -40.84
C ALA A 501 -11.17 14.47 -40.13
N LYS A 502 -10.79 14.67 -38.86
CA LYS A 502 -11.12 15.85 -38.05
C LYS A 502 -10.27 17.05 -38.45
N LEU A 503 -8.98 16.85 -38.74
CA LEU A 503 -8.06 17.88 -39.21
C LEU A 503 -8.50 18.43 -40.59
N ILE A 504 -8.82 17.55 -41.54
CA ILE A 504 -9.29 17.93 -42.86
C ILE A 504 -10.61 18.72 -42.76
N LYS A 505 -11.55 18.23 -41.94
CA LYS A 505 -12.84 18.90 -41.72
C LYS A 505 -12.72 20.29 -41.09
N THR A 506 -11.67 20.54 -40.29
CA THR A 506 -11.43 21.84 -39.64
C THR A 506 -10.71 22.83 -40.57
N ALA A 507 -9.99 22.31 -41.58
CA ALA A 507 -9.22 23.14 -42.52
C ALA A 507 -10.02 23.55 -43.78
N VAL A 508 -11.13 22.92 -44.07
CA VAL A 508 -12.09 23.25 -45.11
C VAL A 508 -13.21 24.11 -44.54
#